data_438f0bd7f5fabf9047bc6339e1db8a12
#
_entry.id   438f0bd7f5fabf9047bc6339e1db8a12
#
_cell.length_a   1.000
_cell.length_b   1.000
_cell.length_c   1.000
_cell.angle_alpha   90.00
_cell.angle_beta   90.00
_cell.angle_gamma   90.00
#
_symmetry.space_group_name_H-M   'P 1'
#
loop_
_entity.id
_entity.type
_entity.pdbx_description
1 polymer ?
#
loop_
_entity_poly.entity_id
_entity_poly.type
_entity_poly.pdbx_seq_one_letter_code
_entity_poly.pdbx_strand_id
1 'polypeptide(L)'
;MNYEQSIDYIHSIPKFCRPLGNANLEKLLTHLGNPQKKLKFIHIAGTNGKGSTAAMTAEILKKSGFKTGLFTSPYLEVFNERIRINGENITDNDLAEYVTRVKAIMEKNNALVSEFAFITAVSFLYFYEKQCDIVVLEVGMGGKLDATNVIDSSLVSVICKIGLDHTQYLGNTVEEIAKEKCGIMRNGGTAVSYPNNDVRDIIEEYAKSKNVSLTFAGTALPTENGFIYKSKEYPLSLKGTYQPQNAAVVLEIISALNKQGFNVSDKDISYGLSHTSWAARFEFVSDRVVIDGGHNIDGIKALKKSLLSLNRDIVLVIAMMEDKDYKACIREISPVAKAVFATQLDMPRCLSSEKISDIIGSMNIPVFVNNNPKDALQNALDFSDNSIVCVCGSLYLAGEIKKIFHKK
;
A
#
# COMPACT_ATOMS: atom_id res chain seq x y z
N MET A 1 -8.10 -20.84 18.90
CA MET A 1 -8.19 -21.20 17.47
C MET A 1 -6.78 -21.49 16.98
N ASN A 2 -6.61 -22.38 15.97
CA ASN A 2 -5.36 -22.46 15.23
C ASN A 2 -5.31 -21.35 14.16
N TYR A 3 -4.23 -21.30 13.36
CA TYR A 3 -4.04 -20.27 12.32
C TYR A 3 -5.17 -20.27 11.28
N GLU A 4 -5.48 -21.42 10.68
CA GLU A 4 -6.50 -21.56 9.64
C GLU A 4 -7.88 -21.12 10.15
N GLN A 5 -8.28 -21.60 11.33
CA GLN A 5 -9.52 -21.18 11.98
C GLN A 5 -9.56 -19.67 12.27
N SER A 6 -8.41 -19.06 12.53
CA SER A 6 -8.31 -17.61 12.77
C SER A 6 -8.48 -16.82 11.48
N ILE A 7 -7.92 -17.28 10.38
CA ILE A 7 -8.11 -16.67 9.05
C ILE A 7 -9.57 -16.79 8.61
N ASP A 8 -10.16 -17.99 8.72
CA ASP A 8 -11.58 -18.22 8.41
C ASP A 8 -12.49 -17.32 9.23
N TYR A 9 -12.20 -17.19 10.54
CA TYR A 9 -12.95 -16.30 11.40
C TYR A 9 -12.84 -14.83 10.95
N ILE A 10 -11.64 -14.33 10.68
CA ILE A 10 -11.43 -12.96 10.21
C ILE A 10 -12.25 -12.70 8.94
N HIS A 11 -12.19 -13.61 7.97
CA HIS A 11 -12.91 -13.47 6.71
C HIS A 11 -14.44 -13.64 6.85
N SER A 12 -14.92 -14.26 7.93
CA SER A 12 -16.34 -14.33 8.24
C SER A 12 -16.90 -13.02 8.79
N ILE A 13 -16.05 -12.10 9.27
CA ILE A 13 -16.46 -10.79 9.78
C ILE A 13 -16.89 -9.90 8.60
N PRO A 14 -18.04 -9.20 8.70
CA PRO A 14 -18.48 -8.30 7.64
C PRO A 14 -17.43 -7.23 7.32
N LYS A 15 -17.21 -6.97 6.01
CA LYS A 15 -16.27 -5.91 5.58
C LYS A 15 -16.70 -4.51 6.02
N PHE A 16 -18.00 -4.30 6.15
CA PHE A 16 -18.60 -3.03 6.59
C PHE A 16 -19.62 -3.30 7.70
N CYS A 17 -19.54 -2.53 8.78
CA CYS A 17 -20.53 -2.52 9.87
C CYS A 17 -21.30 -1.20 9.86
N ARG A 18 -22.55 -1.24 10.27
CA ARG A 18 -23.36 -0.03 10.53
C ARG A 18 -23.58 0.12 12.04
N PRO A 19 -23.57 1.36 12.61
CA PRO A 19 -23.28 2.63 11.91
C PRO A 19 -21.83 2.73 11.44
N LEU A 20 -21.57 3.55 10.39
CA LEU A 20 -20.23 3.87 9.94
C LEU A 20 -19.49 4.67 11.00
N GLY A 21 -18.21 4.39 11.19
CA GLY A 21 -17.36 5.09 12.16
C GLY A 21 -16.70 4.14 13.16
N ASN A 22 -15.91 4.70 14.05
CA ASN A 22 -14.99 3.95 14.91
C ASN A 22 -15.49 3.66 16.33
N ALA A 23 -16.73 4.06 16.68
CA ALA A 23 -17.24 3.94 18.05
C ALA A 23 -17.17 2.51 18.63
N ASN A 24 -17.51 1.49 17.83
CA ASN A 24 -17.41 0.10 18.27
C ASN A 24 -15.95 -0.36 18.41
N LEU A 25 -15.07 0.11 17.53
CA LEU A 25 -13.64 -0.16 17.64
C LEU A 25 -13.04 0.52 18.87
N GLU A 26 -13.41 1.75 19.18
CA GLU A 26 -13.00 2.46 20.40
C GLU A 26 -13.48 1.73 21.65
N LYS A 27 -14.72 1.22 21.65
CA LYS A 27 -15.25 0.37 22.70
C LYS A 27 -14.42 -0.91 22.87
N LEU A 28 -14.13 -1.61 21.77
CA LEU A 28 -13.29 -2.82 21.78
C LEU A 28 -11.90 -2.52 22.35
N LEU A 29 -11.26 -1.46 21.84
CA LEU A 29 -9.92 -1.04 22.29
C LEU A 29 -9.91 -0.65 23.78
N THR A 30 -10.99 -0.05 24.29
CA THR A 30 -11.12 0.24 25.72
C THR A 30 -11.08 -1.04 26.55
N HIS A 31 -11.80 -2.08 26.13
CA HIS A 31 -11.77 -3.38 26.79
C HIS A 31 -10.45 -4.15 26.64
N LEU A 32 -9.65 -3.81 25.62
CA LEU A 32 -8.27 -4.29 25.41
C LEU A 32 -7.23 -3.47 26.21
N GLY A 33 -7.63 -2.49 27.00
CA GLY A 33 -6.74 -1.63 27.79
C GLY A 33 -6.10 -0.49 27.01
N ASN A 34 -6.72 -0.07 25.91
CA ASN A 34 -6.29 1.03 25.01
C ASN A 34 -4.83 0.92 24.55
N PRO A 35 -4.42 -0.20 23.93
CA PRO A 35 -3.04 -0.40 23.50
C PRO A 35 -2.56 0.70 22.54
N GLN A 36 -3.45 1.22 21.67
CA GLN A 36 -3.15 2.29 20.71
C GLN A 36 -2.72 3.61 21.39
N LYS A 37 -3.14 3.87 22.62
CA LYS A 37 -2.75 5.09 23.37
C LYS A 37 -1.33 5.03 23.92
N LYS A 38 -0.71 3.84 23.93
CA LYS A 38 0.60 3.56 24.48
C LYS A 38 1.68 3.39 23.41
N LEU A 39 1.30 3.48 22.14
CA LEU A 39 2.18 3.34 20.97
C LEU A 39 2.44 4.70 20.32
N LYS A 40 3.57 4.81 19.63
CA LYS A 40 3.94 5.98 18.82
C LYS A 40 3.75 5.63 17.35
N PHE A 41 3.11 6.51 16.58
CA PHE A 41 2.73 6.22 15.21
C PHE A 41 3.32 7.20 14.19
N ILE A 42 3.70 6.66 13.02
CA ILE A 42 3.75 7.38 11.76
C ILE A 42 2.53 6.92 10.97
N HIS A 43 1.57 7.81 10.74
CA HIS A 43 0.28 7.47 10.14
C HIS A 43 0.23 7.90 8.69
N ILE A 44 0.03 6.95 7.76
CA ILE A 44 0.24 7.15 6.32
C ILE A 44 -1.07 6.96 5.56
N ALA A 45 -1.60 8.04 4.96
CA ALA A 45 -2.71 8.04 4.03
C ALA A 45 -2.25 8.41 2.61
N GLY A 46 -3.06 8.12 1.62
CA GLY A 46 -2.82 8.42 0.21
C GLY A 46 -3.62 7.51 -0.71
N THR A 47 -3.67 7.83 -1.98
CA THR A 47 -4.21 6.91 -3.00
C THR A 47 -3.11 5.95 -3.41
N ASN A 48 -1.98 6.44 -3.87
CA ASN A 48 -0.83 5.65 -4.30
C ASN A 48 0.41 5.96 -3.44
N GLY A 49 1.36 5.03 -3.36
CA GLY A 49 2.64 5.21 -2.68
C GLY A 49 2.64 4.87 -1.18
N LYS A 50 1.49 4.63 -0.53
CA LYS A 50 1.40 4.35 0.91
C LYS A 50 2.33 3.21 1.35
N GLY A 51 2.15 2.01 0.80
CA GLY A 51 2.92 0.82 1.17
C GLY A 51 4.42 0.97 0.91
N SER A 52 4.84 1.56 -0.23
CA SER A 52 6.26 1.83 -0.52
C SER A 52 6.87 2.82 0.49
N THR A 53 6.14 3.91 0.80
CA THR A 53 6.55 4.90 1.81
C THR A 53 6.65 4.25 3.19
N ALA A 54 5.67 3.42 3.55
CA ALA A 54 5.65 2.70 4.82
C ALA A 54 6.83 1.72 4.95
N ALA A 55 7.10 0.94 3.91
CA ALA A 55 8.19 -0.03 3.89
C ALA A 55 9.56 0.64 4.01
N MET A 56 9.84 1.69 3.22
CA MET A 56 11.10 2.44 3.30
C MET A 56 11.27 3.09 4.68
N THR A 57 10.21 3.69 5.23
CA THR A 57 10.24 4.30 6.57
C THR A 57 10.54 3.24 7.63
N ALA A 58 9.88 2.08 7.58
CA ALA A 58 10.07 1.01 8.56
C ALA A 58 11.49 0.42 8.49
N GLU A 59 12.06 0.22 7.29
CA GLU A 59 13.41 -0.33 7.15
C GLU A 59 14.49 0.65 7.66
N ILE A 60 14.33 1.95 7.41
CA ILE A 60 15.22 2.98 7.97
C ILE A 60 15.17 2.97 9.50
N LEU A 61 13.98 2.96 10.09
CA LEU A 61 13.81 2.96 11.55
C LEU A 61 14.36 1.69 12.21
N LYS A 62 14.09 0.53 11.61
CA LYS A 62 14.70 -0.74 12.02
C LYS A 62 16.22 -0.66 12.01
N LYS A 63 16.81 -0.13 10.93
CA LYS A 63 18.26 0.04 10.82
C LYS A 63 18.82 0.96 11.88
N SER A 64 18.07 1.98 12.27
CA SER A 64 18.43 2.93 13.34
C SER A 64 18.26 2.36 14.75
N GLY A 65 17.94 1.08 14.89
CA GLY A 65 17.84 0.37 16.17
C GLY A 65 16.47 0.41 16.85
N PHE A 66 15.44 1.01 16.22
CA PHE A 66 14.09 1.00 16.78
C PHE A 66 13.38 -0.32 16.51
N LYS A 67 12.70 -0.87 17.51
CA LYS A 67 11.76 -1.99 17.32
C LYS A 67 10.53 -1.46 16.61
N THR A 68 10.50 -1.65 15.30
CA THR A 68 9.55 -1.01 14.40
C THR A 68 8.42 -1.96 14.03
N GLY A 69 7.18 -1.61 14.42
CA GLY A 69 5.97 -2.22 13.90
C GLY A 69 5.60 -1.66 12.53
N LEU A 70 5.07 -2.49 11.64
CA LEU A 70 4.55 -2.09 10.35
C LEU A 70 3.18 -2.74 10.12
N PHE A 71 2.16 -1.91 9.92
CA PHE A 71 0.81 -2.35 9.56
C PHE A 71 0.47 -1.88 8.16
N THR A 72 0.15 -2.80 7.25
CA THR A 72 -0.12 -2.51 5.84
C THR A 72 -1.32 -3.29 5.29
N SER A 73 -1.89 -2.80 4.19
CA SER A 73 -3.02 -3.43 3.51
C SER A 73 -3.08 -3.09 2.02
N PRO A 74 -3.60 -4.02 1.18
CA PRO A 74 -3.87 -5.42 1.50
C PRO A 74 -2.58 -6.25 1.60
N TYR A 75 -2.68 -7.51 2.03
CA TYR A 75 -1.60 -8.49 1.86
C TYR A 75 -1.52 -8.98 0.42
N LEU A 76 -0.39 -9.55 0.03
CA LEU A 76 -0.17 -10.05 -1.33
C LEU A 76 -0.30 -11.58 -1.41
N GLU A 77 0.44 -12.32 -0.58
CA GLU A 77 0.51 -13.79 -0.62
C GLU A 77 -0.10 -14.42 0.63
N VAL A 78 0.27 -13.94 1.82
CA VAL A 78 -0.19 -14.47 3.10
C VAL A 78 -0.72 -13.37 4.01
N PHE A 79 -1.75 -13.68 4.78
CA PHE A 79 -2.44 -12.71 5.63
C PHE A 79 -1.51 -12.01 6.63
N ASN A 80 -0.50 -12.72 7.11
CA ASN A 80 0.47 -12.27 8.11
C ASN A 80 1.29 -11.04 7.64
N GLU A 81 1.40 -10.81 6.34
CA GLU A 81 2.09 -9.64 5.78
C GLU A 81 1.52 -8.29 6.26
N ARG A 82 0.27 -8.30 6.74
CA ARG A 82 -0.38 -7.10 7.28
C ARG A 82 0.26 -6.58 8.56
N ILE A 83 0.92 -7.46 9.33
CA ILE A 83 1.45 -7.15 10.66
C ILE A 83 2.91 -7.64 10.72
N ARG A 84 3.85 -6.71 10.77
CA ARG A 84 5.27 -7.02 10.81
C ARG A 84 5.96 -6.30 11.97
N ILE A 85 6.99 -6.93 12.52
CA ILE A 85 7.94 -6.27 13.45
C ILE A 85 9.33 -6.47 12.91
N ASN A 86 10.09 -5.40 12.72
CA ASN A 86 11.44 -5.42 12.17
C ASN A 86 11.57 -6.18 10.85
N GLY A 87 10.55 -6.08 9.98
CA GLY A 87 10.50 -6.74 8.68
C GLY A 87 9.95 -8.17 8.70
N GLU A 88 9.86 -8.81 9.86
CA GLU A 88 9.33 -10.16 10.01
C GLU A 88 7.81 -10.15 10.18
N ASN A 89 7.11 -11.00 9.44
CA ASN A 89 5.67 -11.16 9.59
C ASN A 89 5.32 -11.70 10.98
N ILE A 90 4.15 -11.34 11.51
CA ILE A 90 3.57 -12.01 12.69
C ILE A 90 3.53 -13.52 12.44
N THR A 91 3.94 -14.33 13.43
CA THR A 91 3.89 -15.79 13.29
C THR A 91 2.46 -16.30 13.27
N ASP A 92 2.23 -17.47 12.69
CA ASP A 92 0.91 -18.13 12.66
C ASP A 92 0.37 -18.33 14.08
N ASN A 93 1.24 -18.72 15.02
CA ASN A 93 0.88 -18.93 16.42
C ASN A 93 0.50 -17.61 17.10
N ASP A 94 1.30 -16.55 16.94
CA ASP A 94 0.97 -15.24 17.49
C ASP A 94 -0.35 -14.72 16.89
N LEU A 95 -0.54 -14.81 15.58
CA LEU A 95 -1.78 -14.36 14.94
C LEU A 95 -2.99 -15.11 15.51
N ALA A 96 -2.91 -16.43 15.63
CA ALA A 96 -3.98 -17.26 16.18
C ALA A 96 -4.28 -16.92 17.64
N GLU A 97 -3.25 -16.68 18.46
CA GLU A 97 -3.41 -16.26 19.85
C GLU A 97 -4.11 -14.92 19.96
N TYR A 98 -3.58 -13.87 19.29
CA TYR A 98 -4.13 -12.52 19.39
C TYR A 98 -5.54 -12.42 18.80
N VAL A 99 -5.82 -13.10 17.68
CA VAL A 99 -7.18 -13.20 17.11
C VAL A 99 -8.14 -13.85 18.09
N THR A 100 -7.75 -14.96 18.74
CA THR A 100 -8.60 -15.64 19.74
C THR A 100 -8.90 -14.72 20.93
N ARG A 101 -7.93 -13.97 21.44
CA ARG A 101 -8.08 -13.04 22.55
C ARG A 101 -8.98 -11.87 22.21
N VAL A 102 -8.75 -11.23 21.08
CA VAL A 102 -9.54 -10.07 20.62
C VAL A 102 -10.99 -10.50 20.33
N LYS A 103 -11.20 -11.67 19.68
CA LYS A 103 -12.52 -12.25 19.47
C LYS A 103 -13.29 -12.41 20.78
N ALA A 104 -12.69 -13.06 21.77
CA ALA A 104 -13.34 -13.31 23.06
C ALA A 104 -13.77 -12.01 23.76
N ILE A 105 -12.93 -10.97 23.69
CA ILE A 105 -13.24 -9.66 24.28
C ILE A 105 -14.34 -8.95 23.48
N MET A 106 -14.30 -9.01 22.15
CA MET A 106 -15.31 -8.42 21.26
C MET A 106 -16.70 -9.01 21.51
N GLU A 107 -16.79 -10.34 21.56
CA GLU A 107 -18.05 -11.07 21.78
C GLU A 107 -18.61 -10.81 23.19
N LYS A 108 -17.77 -10.93 24.23
CA LYS A 108 -18.15 -10.69 25.64
C LYS A 108 -18.73 -9.30 25.85
N ASN A 109 -18.25 -8.29 25.15
CA ASN A 109 -18.63 -6.89 25.36
C ASN A 109 -19.58 -6.36 24.27
N ASN A 110 -20.06 -7.22 23.37
CA ASN A 110 -20.92 -6.84 22.24
C ASN A 110 -20.37 -5.61 21.49
N ALA A 111 -19.06 -5.66 21.16
CA ALA A 111 -18.34 -4.59 20.46
C ALA A 111 -18.03 -5.00 19.03
N LEU A 112 -19.05 -5.38 18.25
CA LEU A 112 -18.91 -5.89 16.89
C LEU A 112 -18.33 -4.82 15.96
N VAL A 113 -17.27 -5.19 15.23
CA VAL A 113 -16.53 -4.32 14.31
C VAL A 113 -16.41 -4.95 12.92
N SER A 114 -15.99 -4.18 11.92
CA SER A 114 -15.67 -4.70 10.59
C SER A 114 -14.38 -5.52 10.59
N GLU A 115 -14.16 -6.34 9.54
CA GLU A 115 -12.95 -7.14 9.33
C GLU A 115 -11.67 -6.30 9.50
N PHE A 116 -11.60 -5.14 8.84
CA PHE A 116 -10.43 -4.27 8.92
C PHE A 116 -10.24 -3.65 10.30
N ALA A 117 -11.32 -3.25 10.96
CA ALA A 117 -11.26 -2.74 12.32
C ALA A 117 -10.84 -3.83 13.33
N PHE A 118 -11.29 -5.07 13.14
CA PHE A 118 -10.86 -6.20 13.95
C PHE A 118 -9.36 -6.45 13.87
N ILE A 119 -8.82 -6.55 12.64
CA ILE A 119 -7.37 -6.79 12.48
C ILE A 119 -6.53 -5.58 12.93
N THR A 120 -7.07 -4.36 12.83
CA THR A 120 -6.43 -3.17 13.40
C THR A 120 -6.33 -3.28 14.92
N ALA A 121 -7.38 -3.74 15.62
CA ALA A 121 -7.31 -3.99 17.05
C ALA A 121 -6.31 -5.09 17.43
N VAL A 122 -6.28 -6.19 16.66
CA VAL A 122 -5.28 -7.27 16.80
C VAL A 122 -3.86 -6.71 16.67
N SER A 123 -3.60 -5.89 15.65
CA SER A 123 -2.27 -5.32 15.39
C SER A 123 -1.82 -4.38 16.53
N PHE A 124 -2.72 -3.53 17.05
CA PHE A 124 -2.38 -2.64 18.16
C PHE A 124 -2.03 -3.40 19.44
N LEU A 125 -2.81 -4.45 19.77
CA LEU A 125 -2.52 -5.29 20.92
C LEU A 125 -1.18 -6.01 20.76
N TYR A 126 -0.90 -6.57 19.58
CA TYR A 126 0.35 -7.24 19.25
C TYR A 126 1.55 -6.30 19.36
N PHE A 127 1.53 -5.15 18.71
CA PHE A 127 2.63 -4.18 18.77
C PHE A 127 2.90 -3.66 20.18
N TYR A 128 1.84 -3.44 20.96
CA TYR A 128 1.97 -3.02 22.34
C TYR A 128 2.64 -4.09 23.21
N GLU A 129 2.14 -5.33 23.17
CA GLU A 129 2.67 -6.42 24.00
C GLU A 129 4.09 -6.84 23.57
N LYS A 130 4.39 -6.75 22.28
CA LYS A 130 5.75 -6.95 21.76
C LYS A 130 6.66 -5.73 21.98
N GLN A 131 6.17 -4.66 22.61
CA GLN A 131 6.95 -3.46 22.98
C GLN A 131 7.61 -2.79 21.76
N CYS A 132 6.85 -2.50 20.72
CA CYS A 132 7.35 -1.70 19.60
C CYS A 132 7.61 -0.26 20.04
N ASP A 133 8.76 0.30 19.66
CA ASP A 133 9.15 1.69 19.94
C ASP A 133 8.36 2.66 19.08
N ILE A 134 8.07 2.26 17.84
CA ILE A 134 7.38 3.04 16.83
C ILE A 134 6.60 2.12 15.88
N VAL A 135 5.43 2.55 15.42
CA VAL A 135 4.59 1.83 14.47
C VAL A 135 4.37 2.67 13.22
N VAL A 136 4.75 2.15 12.06
CA VAL A 136 4.38 2.69 10.76
C VAL A 136 3.02 2.11 10.38
N LEU A 137 2.01 2.96 10.33
CA LEU A 137 0.60 2.59 10.25
C LEU A 137 0.00 3.07 8.93
N GLU A 138 -0.25 2.15 7.99
CA GLU A 138 -0.91 2.45 6.73
C GLU A 138 -2.44 2.48 6.90
N VAL A 139 -3.07 3.54 6.40
CA VAL A 139 -4.53 3.67 6.27
C VAL A 139 -5.06 2.67 5.26
N GLY A 140 -6.12 1.94 5.61
CA GLY A 140 -6.76 1.01 4.68
C GLY A 140 -7.48 1.73 3.54
N MET A 141 -8.39 2.64 3.86
CA MET A 141 -9.16 3.41 2.90
C MET A 141 -9.55 4.78 3.45
N GLY A 142 -9.46 5.83 2.60
CA GLY A 142 -9.82 7.19 3.01
C GLY A 142 -8.81 7.78 3.98
N GLY A 143 -9.24 8.04 5.19
CA GLY A 143 -8.43 8.59 6.28
C GLY A 143 -9.27 8.93 7.50
N LYS A 144 -10.20 9.88 7.39
CA LYS A 144 -11.00 10.41 8.50
C LYS A 144 -11.77 9.34 9.28
N LEU A 145 -12.41 8.42 8.58
CA LEU A 145 -13.23 7.33 9.16
C LEU A 145 -12.53 5.97 9.13
N ASP A 146 -11.27 5.91 8.72
CA ASP A 146 -10.52 4.66 8.69
C ASP A 146 -10.32 4.09 10.10
N ALA A 147 -10.31 2.76 10.21
CA ALA A 147 -10.13 2.10 11.50
C ALA A 147 -8.78 2.45 12.17
N THR A 148 -7.75 2.72 11.38
CA THR A 148 -6.44 3.15 11.91
C THR A 148 -6.50 4.54 12.56
N ASN A 149 -7.54 5.33 12.25
CA ASN A 149 -7.67 6.71 12.73
C ASN A 149 -8.24 6.85 14.16
N VAL A 150 -8.30 5.76 14.93
CA VAL A 150 -8.65 5.74 16.36
C VAL A 150 -7.48 6.11 17.29
N ILE A 151 -6.33 6.40 16.75
CA ILE A 151 -5.16 6.86 17.51
C ILE A 151 -5.34 8.32 17.92
N ASP A 152 -4.92 8.70 19.13
CA ASP A 152 -5.07 10.07 19.62
C ASP A 152 -4.05 11.04 18.99
N SER A 153 -2.84 10.54 18.69
CA SER A 153 -1.73 11.31 18.14
C SER A 153 -0.87 10.48 17.17
N SER A 154 -0.14 11.17 16.32
CA SER A 154 0.93 10.60 15.51
C SER A 154 2.17 11.49 15.58
N LEU A 155 3.35 10.90 15.54
CA LEU A 155 4.62 11.64 15.41
C LEU A 155 4.64 12.43 14.09
N VAL A 156 4.18 11.78 13.02
CA VAL A 156 4.04 12.38 11.70
C VAL A 156 2.79 11.80 11.03
N SER A 157 1.90 12.67 10.54
CA SER A 157 0.83 12.30 9.60
C SER A 157 1.35 12.46 8.18
N VAL A 158 1.21 11.46 7.34
CA VAL A 158 1.78 11.43 5.99
C VAL A 158 0.69 11.37 4.94
N ILE A 159 0.71 12.29 3.99
CA ILE A 159 -0.18 12.29 2.83
C ILE A 159 0.63 11.94 1.59
N CYS A 160 0.58 10.69 1.16
CA CYS A 160 1.16 10.23 -0.10
C CYS A 160 0.41 10.80 -1.31
N LYS A 161 0.72 10.35 -2.52
CA LYS A 161 0.06 10.84 -3.73
C LYS A 161 -1.46 10.63 -3.66
N ILE A 162 -2.21 11.71 -3.91
CA ILE A 162 -3.68 11.71 -4.02
C ILE A 162 -4.07 11.57 -5.49
N GLY A 163 -5.12 10.83 -5.76
CA GLY A 163 -5.73 10.62 -7.07
C GLY A 163 -7.10 9.97 -6.92
N LEU A 164 -7.79 9.74 -8.02
CA LEU A 164 -9.11 9.10 -8.02
C LEU A 164 -8.98 7.61 -7.74
N ASP A 165 -9.60 7.16 -6.67
CA ASP A 165 -9.83 5.76 -6.31
C ASP A 165 -10.94 5.67 -5.27
N HIS A 166 -11.61 4.51 -5.20
CA HIS A 166 -12.71 4.27 -4.25
C HIS A 166 -13.80 5.35 -4.27
N THR A 167 -14.12 5.87 -5.47
CA THR A 167 -15.04 7.00 -5.64
C THR A 167 -16.44 6.73 -5.07
N GLN A 168 -16.87 5.48 -4.99
CA GLN A 168 -18.13 5.05 -4.37
C GLN A 168 -18.20 5.39 -2.86
N TYR A 169 -17.05 5.58 -2.18
CA TYR A 169 -16.96 5.78 -0.73
C TYR A 169 -16.33 7.12 -0.35
N LEU A 170 -15.38 7.64 -1.14
CA LEU A 170 -14.55 8.78 -0.77
C LEU A 170 -14.93 10.08 -1.47
N GLY A 171 -15.88 10.02 -2.42
CA GLY A 171 -16.27 11.15 -3.25
C GLY A 171 -15.81 11.02 -4.70
N ASN A 172 -16.36 11.84 -5.56
CA ASN A 172 -16.18 11.76 -7.01
C ASN A 172 -15.08 12.70 -7.53
N THR A 173 -14.49 13.50 -6.65
CA THR A 173 -13.45 14.47 -7.01
C THR A 173 -12.17 14.25 -6.19
N VAL A 174 -11.04 14.70 -6.71
CA VAL A 174 -9.74 14.61 -6.03
C VAL A 174 -9.74 15.43 -4.76
N GLU A 175 -10.49 16.53 -4.74
CA GLU A 175 -10.65 17.45 -3.61
C GLU A 175 -11.38 16.79 -2.43
N GLU A 176 -12.46 16.06 -2.70
CA GLU A 176 -13.20 15.27 -1.68
C GLU A 176 -12.29 14.21 -1.09
N ILE A 177 -11.59 13.46 -1.95
CA ILE A 177 -10.63 12.42 -1.54
C ILE A 177 -9.48 13.03 -0.72
N ALA A 178 -8.99 14.22 -1.08
CA ALA A 178 -7.95 14.94 -0.33
C ALA A 178 -8.42 15.26 1.08
N LYS A 179 -9.63 15.81 1.25
CA LYS A 179 -10.21 16.12 2.56
C LYS A 179 -10.35 14.88 3.45
N GLU A 180 -10.81 13.76 2.89
CA GLU A 180 -10.89 12.49 3.61
C GLU A 180 -9.51 12.01 4.11
N LYS A 181 -8.48 12.10 3.26
CA LYS A 181 -7.11 11.69 3.62
C LYS A 181 -6.47 12.62 4.63
N CYS A 182 -6.67 13.92 4.51
CA CYS A 182 -6.22 14.91 5.49
C CYS A 182 -6.81 14.67 6.88
N GLY A 183 -7.93 13.95 6.98
CA GLY A 183 -8.57 13.58 8.25
C GLY A 183 -7.68 12.83 9.25
N ILE A 184 -6.51 12.33 8.83
CA ILE A 184 -5.50 11.74 9.72
C ILE A 184 -4.62 12.78 10.42
N MET A 185 -4.61 14.03 10.00
CA MET A 185 -3.83 15.09 10.61
C MET A 185 -4.40 15.45 11.99
N ARG A 186 -3.54 15.49 13.00
CA ARG A 186 -3.90 15.77 14.39
C ARG A 186 -3.69 17.25 14.72
N ASN A 187 -4.55 17.79 15.56
CA ASN A 187 -4.47 19.19 15.97
C ASN A 187 -3.10 19.49 16.63
N GLY A 188 -2.40 20.53 16.16
CA GLY A 188 -1.07 20.89 16.62
C GLY A 188 0.04 19.92 16.23
N GLY A 189 -0.25 18.90 15.39
CA GLY A 189 0.70 17.87 15.00
C GLY A 189 1.66 18.27 13.88
N THR A 190 2.40 17.28 13.39
CA THR A 190 3.33 17.42 12.26
C THR A 190 2.82 16.59 11.08
N ALA A 191 2.87 17.16 9.88
CA ALA A 191 2.50 16.46 8.66
C ALA A 191 3.55 16.61 7.55
N VAL A 192 3.68 15.54 6.76
CA VAL A 192 4.49 15.50 5.54
C VAL A 192 3.57 15.12 4.38
N SER A 193 3.64 15.83 3.27
CA SER A 193 2.87 15.54 2.07
C SER A 193 3.75 15.32 0.85
N TYR A 194 3.35 14.36 0.02
CA TYR A 194 3.73 14.33 -1.39
C TYR A 194 3.39 15.71 -2.02
N PRO A 195 4.03 16.17 -3.11
CA PRO A 195 3.74 17.49 -3.70
C PRO A 195 2.26 17.79 -3.95
N ASN A 196 1.49 16.81 -4.48
CA ASN A 196 0.01 16.88 -4.66
C ASN A 196 -0.47 18.25 -5.22
N ASN A 197 0.17 18.72 -6.28
CA ASN A 197 -0.03 20.09 -6.81
C ASN A 197 -1.50 20.43 -7.09
N ASP A 198 -2.29 19.46 -7.57
CA ASP A 198 -3.71 19.64 -7.94
C ASP A 198 -4.63 19.92 -6.74
N VAL A 199 -4.21 19.51 -5.53
CA VAL A 199 -4.99 19.66 -4.28
C VAL A 199 -4.16 20.25 -3.15
N ARG A 200 -3.08 20.95 -3.50
CA ARG A 200 -2.15 21.55 -2.54
C ARG A 200 -2.85 22.50 -1.59
N ASP A 201 -3.64 23.40 -2.14
CA ASP A 201 -4.35 24.43 -1.36
C ASP A 201 -5.29 23.80 -0.33
N ILE A 202 -5.97 22.71 -0.70
CA ILE A 202 -6.87 21.98 0.21
C ILE A 202 -6.08 21.37 1.38
N ILE A 203 -4.92 20.78 1.10
CA ILE A 203 -4.05 20.19 2.12
C ILE A 203 -3.52 21.29 3.06
N GLU A 204 -3.10 22.45 2.50
CA GLU A 204 -2.62 23.61 3.26
C GLU A 204 -3.74 24.21 4.15
N GLU A 205 -4.93 24.39 3.59
CA GLU A 205 -6.11 24.87 4.34
C GLU A 205 -6.46 23.94 5.50
N TYR A 206 -6.48 22.63 5.23
CA TYR A 206 -6.78 21.63 6.25
C TYR A 206 -5.72 21.65 7.37
N ALA A 207 -4.46 21.68 7.02
CA ALA A 207 -3.35 21.76 7.98
C ALA A 207 -3.43 23.03 8.82
N LYS A 208 -3.70 24.19 8.19
CA LYS A 208 -3.91 25.47 8.88
C LYS A 208 -5.07 25.41 9.85
N SER A 209 -6.22 24.83 9.45
CA SER A 209 -7.42 24.69 10.30
C SER A 209 -7.18 23.85 11.55
N LYS A 210 -6.17 22.97 11.53
CA LYS A 210 -5.75 22.08 12.61
C LYS A 210 -4.44 22.50 13.27
N ASN A 211 -3.91 23.70 12.93
CA ASN A 211 -2.63 24.19 13.44
C ASN A 211 -1.49 23.15 13.27
N VAL A 212 -1.46 22.45 12.13
CA VAL A 212 -0.49 21.40 11.80
C VAL A 212 0.74 22.01 11.15
N SER A 213 1.94 21.63 11.61
CA SER A 213 3.20 21.94 10.92
C SER A 213 3.34 21.07 9.70
N LEU A 214 3.05 21.61 8.51
CA LEU A 214 3.03 20.89 7.23
C LEU A 214 4.31 21.12 6.44
N THR A 215 4.88 20.04 5.91
CA THR A 215 6.00 20.09 4.95
C THR A 215 5.62 19.31 3.69
N PHE A 216 5.74 19.94 2.52
CA PHE A 216 5.67 19.22 1.23
C PHE A 216 7.04 18.71 0.83
N ALA A 217 7.12 17.46 0.39
CA ALA A 217 8.34 16.96 -0.22
C ALA A 217 8.65 17.74 -1.52
N GLY A 218 9.90 18.08 -1.71
CA GLY A 218 10.40 18.65 -2.97
C GLY A 218 10.47 17.61 -4.09
N THR A 219 10.90 18.04 -5.26
CA THR A 219 11.10 17.15 -6.41
C THR A 219 12.35 16.29 -6.22
N ALA A 220 12.20 14.97 -6.43
CA ALA A 220 13.29 14.02 -6.51
C ALA A 220 13.72 13.85 -7.97
N LEU A 221 15.02 13.89 -8.24
CA LEU A 221 15.60 13.69 -9.58
C LEU A 221 16.16 12.26 -9.65
N PRO A 222 15.62 11.36 -10.50
CA PRO A 222 16.12 10.02 -10.62
C PRO A 222 17.57 9.99 -11.13
N THR A 223 18.39 9.05 -10.62
CA THR A 223 19.71 8.69 -11.15
C THR A 223 19.71 7.20 -11.51
N GLU A 224 20.79 6.69 -12.04
CA GLU A 224 20.90 5.27 -12.43
C GLU A 224 20.64 4.31 -11.26
N ASN A 225 21.20 4.62 -10.07
CA ASN A 225 21.14 3.73 -8.90
C ASN A 225 20.34 4.30 -7.72
N GLY A 226 19.62 5.42 -7.94
CA GLY A 226 18.90 6.07 -6.87
C GLY A 226 18.25 7.39 -7.31
N PHE A 227 18.47 8.44 -6.52
CA PHE A 227 17.93 9.76 -6.82
C PHE A 227 18.67 10.88 -6.08
N ILE A 228 18.60 12.09 -6.62
CA ILE A 228 19.07 13.30 -5.97
C ILE A 228 17.88 14.01 -5.28
N TYR A 229 18.06 14.36 -4.03
CA TYR A 229 17.12 15.15 -3.26
C TYR A 229 17.83 16.19 -2.40
N LYS A 230 17.42 17.47 -2.49
CA LYS A 230 18.07 18.60 -1.79
C LYS A 230 19.60 18.60 -1.98
N SER A 231 20.03 18.44 -3.22
CA SER A 231 21.46 18.40 -3.63
C SER A 231 22.28 17.25 -3.05
N LYS A 232 21.66 16.23 -2.49
CA LYS A 232 22.32 15.01 -2.02
C LYS A 232 21.79 13.80 -2.76
N GLU A 233 22.69 12.89 -3.13
CA GLU A 233 22.35 11.63 -3.78
C GLU A 233 22.08 10.54 -2.74
N TYR A 234 21.05 9.74 -3.00
CA TYR A 234 20.62 8.62 -2.16
C TYR A 234 20.43 7.36 -3.02
N PRO A 235 20.89 6.20 -2.54
CA PRO A 235 20.61 4.93 -3.20
C PRO A 235 19.13 4.56 -3.06
N LEU A 236 18.59 3.78 -4.01
CA LEU A 236 17.21 3.31 -3.95
C LEU A 236 17.08 1.91 -4.56
N SER A 237 16.64 0.94 -3.76
CA SER A 237 16.42 -0.44 -4.23
C SER A 237 15.11 -0.60 -4.97
N LEU A 238 14.04 0.09 -4.53
CA LEU A 238 12.74 0.02 -5.17
C LEU A 238 12.78 0.62 -6.57
N LYS A 239 12.34 -0.16 -7.54
CA LYS A 239 12.31 0.24 -8.95
C LYS A 239 11.01 0.93 -9.32
N GLY A 240 10.99 1.57 -10.49
CA GLY A 240 9.85 2.35 -10.99
C GLY A 240 10.05 3.85 -10.82
N THR A 241 9.64 4.60 -11.87
CA THR A 241 9.89 6.05 -11.99
C THR A 241 9.21 6.92 -10.91
N TYR A 242 8.29 6.33 -10.15
CA TYR A 242 7.56 6.99 -9.06
C TYR A 242 8.22 6.80 -7.68
N GLN A 243 9.13 5.86 -7.53
CA GLN A 243 9.74 5.54 -6.24
C GLN A 243 10.69 6.63 -5.72
N PRO A 244 11.48 7.33 -6.54
CA PRO A 244 12.26 8.47 -6.07
C PRO A 244 11.43 9.52 -5.35
N GLN A 245 10.23 9.84 -5.86
CA GLN A 245 9.35 10.82 -5.21
C GLN A 245 8.73 10.27 -3.91
N ASN A 246 8.41 8.98 -3.83
CA ASN A 246 8.00 8.35 -2.57
C ASN A 246 9.15 8.38 -1.54
N ALA A 247 10.38 8.13 -1.97
CA ALA A 247 11.56 8.22 -1.12
C ALA A 247 11.84 9.66 -0.63
N ALA A 248 11.57 10.68 -1.45
CA ALA A 248 11.64 12.07 -0.99
C ALA A 248 10.66 12.36 0.17
N VAL A 249 9.44 11.79 0.11
CA VAL A 249 8.48 11.86 1.22
C VAL A 249 9.06 11.20 2.48
N VAL A 250 9.71 10.03 2.33
CA VAL A 250 10.37 9.34 3.45
C VAL A 250 11.47 10.20 4.07
N LEU A 251 12.29 10.88 3.26
CA LEU A 251 13.32 11.79 3.78
C LEU A 251 12.73 12.93 4.61
N GLU A 252 11.58 13.49 4.21
CA GLU A 252 10.90 14.50 5.01
C GLU A 252 10.29 13.91 6.30
N ILE A 253 9.78 12.67 6.27
CA ILE A 253 9.33 11.96 7.48
C ILE A 253 10.50 11.83 8.47
N ILE A 254 11.64 11.33 8.01
CA ILE A 254 12.83 11.16 8.86
C ILE A 254 13.34 12.51 9.37
N SER A 255 13.33 13.55 8.54
CA SER A 255 13.67 14.92 8.98
C SER A 255 12.74 15.40 10.09
N ALA A 256 11.43 15.15 9.97
CA ALA A 256 10.45 15.51 11.00
C ALA A 256 10.67 14.73 12.31
N LEU A 257 11.03 13.45 12.22
CA LEU A 257 11.37 12.62 13.39
C LEU A 257 12.66 13.09 14.07
N ASN A 258 13.69 13.43 13.30
CA ASN A 258 14.94 13.95 13.84
C ASN A 258 14.74 15.25 14.60
N LYS A 259 13.85 16.15 14.15
CA LYS A 259 13.46 17.35 14.90
C LYS A 259 12.75 17.01 16.22
N GLN A 260 12.21 15.82 16.38
CA GLN A 260 11.57 15.31 17.59
C GLN A 260 12.53 14.44 18.44
N GLY A 261 13.83 14.37 18.08
CA GLY A 261 14.87 13.71 18.87
C GLY A 261 15.10 12.22 18.56
N PHE A 262 14.60 11.70 17.41
CA PHE A 262 14.80 10.29 17.04
C PHE A 262 16.21 9.93 16.54
N ASN A 263 17.04 10.93 16.16
CA ASN A 263 18.44 10.75 15.81
C ASN A 263 18.75 9.67 14.75
N VAL A 264 17.97 9.60 13.69
CA VAL A 264 18.23 8.71 12.55
C VAL A 264 19.38 9.25 11.72
N SER A 265 20.44 8.46 11.53
CA SER A 265 21.64 8.90 10.81
C SER A 265 21.49 8.81 9.30
N ASP A 266 22.29 9.61 8.57
CA ASP A 266 22.37 9.53 7.09
C ASP A 266 22.80 8.14 6.60
N LYS A 267 23.62 7.43 7.37
CA LYS A 267 24.04 6.05 7.06
C LYS A 267 22.85 5.08 7.14
N ASP A 268 22.00 5.24 8.17
CA ASP A 268 20.81 4.39 8.33
C ASP A 268 19.76 4.69 7.26
N ILE A 269 19.60 5.97 6.89
CA ILE A 269 18.75 6.38 5.77
C ILE A 269 19.20 5.70 4.46
N SER A 270 20.48 5.84 4.12
CA SER A 270 21.03 5.25 2.88
C SER A 270 20.91 3.73 2.89
N TYR A 271 21.17 3.09 4.02
CA TYR A 271 21.02 1.65 4.18
C TYR A 271 19.56 1.25 3.97
N GLY A 272 18.61 1.87 4.67
CA GLY A 272 17.19 1.51 4.55
C GLY A 272 16.65 1.68 3.14
N LEU A 273 16.97 2.80 2.47
CA LEU A 273 16.55 3.03 1.07
C LEU A 273 17.14 2.01 0.09
N SER A 274 18.38 1.56 0.30
CA SER A 274 19.05 0.58 -0.58
C SER A 274 18.68 -0.88 -0.28
N HIS A 275 18.04 -1.18 0.86
CA HIS A 275 17.69 -2.55 1.28
C HIS A 275 16.19 -2.79 1.41
N THR A 276 15.36 -1.77 1.17
CA THR A 276 13.91 -1.95 1.20
C THR A 276 13.46 -2.85 0.04
N SER A 277 12.65 -3.85 0.38
CA SER A 277 11.90 -4.66 -0.58
C SER A 277 10.40 -4.45 -0.38
N TRP A 278 9.67 -4.27 -1.45
CA TRP A 278 8.22 -4.14 -1.40
C TRP A 278 7.57 -4.80 -2.60
N ALA A 279 6.87 -5.89 -2.35
CA ALA A 279 6.35 -6.76 -3.38
C ALA A 279 5.30 -6.06 -4.28
N ALA A 280 5.27 -6.46 -5.54
CA ALA A 280 4.32 -5.98 -6.55
C ALA A 280 4.32 -4.44 -6.73
N ARG A 281 5.49 -3.81 -6.64
CA ARG A 281 5.70 -2.40 -6.96
C ARG A 281 6.88 -2.25 -7.92
N PHE A 282 6.60 -2.52 -9.19
CA PHE A 282 7.58 -2.61 -10.28
C PHE A 282 8.72 -3.57 -9.93
N GLU A 283 8.33 -4.72 -9.37
CA GLU A 283 9.24 -5.75 -8.86
C GLU A 283 9.67 -6.70 -9.98
N PHE A 284 10.97 -6.82 -10.19
CA PHE A 284 11.53 -7.86 -11.05
C PHE A 284 11.62 -9.17 -10.27
N VAL A 285 10.80 -10.16 -10.61
CA VAL A 285 10.82 -11.51 -10.03
C VAL A 285 11.69 -12.47 -10.82
N SER A 286 12.10 -12.05 -12.02
CA SER A 286 13.13 -12.65 -12.86
C SER A 286 13.66 -11.59 -13.83
N ASP A 287 14.69 -11.92 -14.63
CA ASP A 287 15.27 -11.01 -15.62
C ASP A 287 14.28 -10.53 -16.69
N ARG A 288 13.18 -11.23 -16.86
CA ARG A 288 12.16 -10.97 -17.89
C ARG A 288 10.77 -10.70 -17.36
N VAL A 289 10.53 -10.86 -16.05
CA VAL A 289 9.18 -10.69 -15.48
C VAL A 289 9.17 -9.59 -14.44
N VAL A 290 8.32 -8.59 -14.70
CA VAL A 290 8.02 -7.49 -13.79
C VAL A 290 6.60 -7.63 -13.27
N ILE A 291 6.40 -7.47 -11.98
CA ILE A 291 5.08 -7.48 -11.35
C ILE A 291 4.77 -6.09 -10.77
N ASP A 292 3.61 -5.53 -11.09
CA ASP A 292 3.12 -4.27 -10.52
C ASP A 292 1.62 -4.34 -10.20
N GLY A 293 1.26 -3.98 -8.99
CA GLY A 293 -0.12 -3.99 -8.51
C GLY A 293 -0.95 -2.74 -8.87
N GLY A 294 -0.48 -1.91 -9.82
CA GLY A 294 -1.22 -0.74 -10.30
C GLY A 294 -2.60 -1.12 -10.82
N HIS A 295 -3.65 -0.50 -10.28
CA HIS A 295 -5.05 -0.88 -10.55
C HIS A 295 -6.01 0.33 -10.62
N ASN A 296 -5.49 1.54 -10.53
CA ASN A 296 -6.21 2.80 -10.78
C ASN A 296 -5.46 3.61 -11.83
N ILE A 297 -6.11 4.61 -12.40
CA ILE A 297 -5.57 5.33 -13.55
C ILE A 297 -4.21 5.99 -13.28
N ASP A 298 -3.99 6.55 -12.10
CA ASP A 298 -2.72 7.16 -11.74
C ASP A 298 -1.60 6.13 -11.55
N GLY A 299 -1.92 4.98 -10.94
CA GLY A 299 -1.00 3.84 -10.81
C GLY A 299 -0.61 3.28 -12.17
N ILE A 300 -1.57 3.12 -13.06
CA ILE A 300 -1.36 2.66 -14.44
C ILE A 300 -0.51 3.64 -15.25
N LYS A 301 -0.75 4.95 -15.14
CA LYS A 301 0.11 5.96 -15.81
C LYS A 301 1.55 5.92 -15.30
N ALA A 302 1.74 5.72 -13.99
CA ALA A 302 3.06 5.59 -13.39
C ALA A 302 3.76 4.29 -13.84
N LEU A 303 3.03 3.17 -13.92
CA LEU A 303 3.51 1.91 -14.47
C LEU A 303 3.92 2.07 -15.94
N LYS A 304 3.04 2.66 -16.77
CA LYS A 304 3.33 2.95 -18.18
C LYS A 304 4.64 3.70 -18.36
N LYS A 305 4.83 4.79 -17.59
CA LYS A 305 6.06 5.57 -17.62
C LYS A 305 7.28 4.72 -17.24
N SER A 306 7.14 3.84 -16.24
CA SER A 306 8.22 2.94 -15.82
C SER A 306 8.55 1.88 -16.87
N LEU A 307 7.53 1.31 -17.53
CA LEU A 307 7.76 0.35 -18.62
C LEU A 307 8.46 0.98 -19.82
N LEU A 308 8.02 2.18 -20.22
CA LEU A 308 8.67 2.92 -21.33
C LEU A 308 10.13 3.27 -21.04
N SER A 309 10.49 3.50 -19.76
CA SER A 309 11.88 3.79 -19.39
C SER A 309 12.83 2.60 -19.52
N LEU A 310 12.31 1.37 -19.66
CA LEU A 310 13.13 0.18 -19.86
C LEU A 310 13.74 0.10 -21.28
N ASN A 311 13.20 0.85 -22.24
CA ASN A 311 13.61 0.82 -23.65
C ASN A 311 13.64 -0.61 -24.22
N ARG A 312 12.65 -1.42 -23.84
CA ARG A 312 12.50 -2.83 -24.26
C ARG A 312 11.08 -3.08 -24.72
N ASP A 313 10.91 -4.10 -25.52
CA ASP A 313 9.59 -4.60 -25.91
C ASP A 313 8.84 -5.14 -24.70
N ILE A 314 7.57 -4.81 -24.59
CA ILE A 314 6.71 -5.20 -23.47
C ILE A 314 5.63 -6.15 -23.95
N VAL A 315 5.39 -7.21 -23.19
CA VAL A 315 4.22 -8.06 -23.27
C VAL A 315 3.47 -7.93 -21.95
N LEU A 316 2.14 -7.71 -21.99
CA LEU A 316 1.34 -7.57 -20.78
C LEU A 316 0.60 -8.87 -20.44
N VAL A 317 0.58 -9.22 -19.16
CA VAL A 317 -0.39 -10.14 -18.56
C VAL A 317 -1.28 -9.32 -17.64
N ILE A 318 -2.58 -9.22 -17.93
CA ILE A 318 -3.44 -8.28 -17.25
C ILE A 318 -4.75 -8.93 -16.74
N ALA A 319 -5.11 -8.63 -15.48
CA ALA A 319 -6.43 -8.84 -14.91
C ALA A 319 -6.86 -7.60 -14.13
N MET A 320 -8.15 -7.27 -14.19
CA MET A 320 -8.71 -6.09 -13.53
C MET A 320 -9.92 -6.46 -12.68
N MET A 321 -10.26 -5.60 -11.72
CA MET A 321 -11.46 -5.72 -10.90
C MET A 321 -12.58 -4.83 -11.47
N GLU A 322 -13.83 -5.32 -11.43
CA GLU A 322 -15.01 -4.60 -11.97
C GLU A 322 -15.35 -3.30 -11.22
N ASP A 323 -14.94 -3.19 -9.96
CA ASP A 323 -15.14 -2.01 -9.11
C ASP A 323 -14.15 -0.86 -9.38
N LYS A 324 -13.25 -1.03 -10.35
CA LYS A 324 -12.28 -0.01 -10.78
C LYS A 324 -12.67 0.60 -12.13
N ASP A 325 -12.10 1.74 -12.47
CA ASP A 325 -12.20 2.26 -13.84
C ASP A 325 -11.30 1.45 -14.78
N TYR A 326 -11.67 0.18 -14.93
CA TYR A 326 -10.93 -0.79 -15.73
C TYR A 326 -10.81 -0.37 -17.20
N LYS A 327 -11.84 0.29 -17.76
CA LYS A 327 -11.83 0.73 -19.17
C LYS A 327 -10.73 1.77 -19.41
N ALA A 328 -10.65 2.78 -18.56
CA ALA A 328 -9.60 3.78 -18.66
C ALA A 328 -8.22 3.17 -18.42
N CYS A 329 -8.07 2.29 -17.42
CA CYS A 329 -6.82 1.62 -17.09
C CYS A 329 -6.31 0.75 -18.26
N ILE A 330 -7.17 -0.10 -18.84
CA ILE A 330 -6.79 -0.97 -19.97
C ILE A 330 -6.38 -0.14 -21.18
N ARG A 331 -7.18 0.89 -21.54
CA ARG A 331 -6.85 1.78 -22.67
C ARG A 331 -5.56 2.55 -22.48
N GLU A 332 -5.23 2.91 -21.24
CA GLU A 332 -4.00 3.65 -20.93
C GLU A 332 -2.75 2.78 -21.05
N ILE A 333 -2.81 1.52 -20.54
CA ILE A 333 -1.61 0.67 -20.49
C ILE A 333 -1.37 -0.11 -21.78
N SER A 334 -2.41 -0.57 -22.45
CA SER A 334 -2.28 -1.48 -23.61
C SER A 334 -1.38 -0.96 -24.72
N PRO A 335 -1.35 0.35 -25.06
CA PRO A 335 -0.50 0.86 -26.15
C PRO A 335 1.02 0.69 -25.93
N VAL A 336 1.48 0.34 -24.74
CA VAL A 336 2.93 0.08 -24.53
C VAL A 336 3.32 -1.33 -24.95
N ALA A 337 2.36 -2.21 -25.19
CA ALA A 337 2.58 -3.63 -25.39
C ALA A 337 2.60 -4.03 -26.85
N LYS A 338 3.50 -4.95 -27.20
CA LYS A 338 3.44 -5.69 -28.48
C LYS A 338 2.31 -6.71 -28.52
N ALA A 339 1.95 -7.26 -27.36
CA ALA A 339 0.83 -8.19 -27.18
C ALA A 339 0.30 -8.13 -25.75
N VAL A 340 -0.98 -8.48 -25.58
CA VAL A 340 -1.63 -8.56 -24.27
C VAL A 340 -2.22 -9.95 -24.08
N PHE A 341 -1.90 -10.57 -22.93
CA PHE A 341 -2.49 -11.80 -22.45
C PHE A 341 -3.51 -11.43 -21.37
N ALA A 342 -4.77 -11.36 -21.79
CA ALA A 342 -5.89 -11.07 -20.91
C ALA A 342 -6.19 -12.31 -20.06
N THR A 343 -6.25 -12.14 -18.73
CA THR A 343 -6.54 -13.23 -17.81
C THR A 343 -7.56 -12.81 -16.75
N GLN A 344 -8.01 -13.76 -15.94
CA GLN A 344 -8.95 -13.55 -14.85
C GLN A 344 -8.58 -14.37 -13.63
N LEU A 345 -9.14 -13.97 -12.48
CA LEU A 345 -8.98 -14.67 -11.20
C LEU A 345 -10.32 -15.33 -10.82
N ASP A 346 -10.23 -16.45 -10.13
CA ASP A 346 -11.40 -17.09 -9.55
C ASP A 346 -11.92 -16.32 -8.33
N MET A 347 -12.55 -15.18 -8.60
CA MET A 347 -13.17 -14.34 -7.58
C MET A 347 -14.32 -13.49 -8.16
N PRO A 348 -15.42 -13.30 -7.38
CA PRO A 348 -16.68 -12.76 -7.89
C PRO A 348 -16.63 -11.38 -8.56
N ARG A 349 -15.63 -10.55 -8.20
CA ARG A 349 -15.49 -9.18 -8.74
C ARG A 349 -14.37 -9.04 -9.77
N CYS A 350 -13.79 -10.13 -10.23
CA CYS A 350 -12.80 -10.09 -11.30
C CYS A 350 -13.49 -9.87 -12.64
N LEU A 351 -12.96 -8.95 -13.44
CA LEU A 351 -13.39 -8.76 -14.82
C LEU A 351 -13.00 -10.01 -15.63
N SER A 352 -13.90 -10.50 -16.49
CA SER A 352 -13.56 -11.65 -17.33
C SER A 352 -12.52 -11.30 -18.38
N SER A 353 -11.69 -12.28 -18.73
CA SER A 353 -10.63 -12.13 -19.74
C SER A 353 -11.18 -11.72 -21.12
N GLU A 354 -12.40 -12.16 -21.47
CA GLU A 354 -13.09 -11.79 -22.70
C GLU A 354 -13.45 -10.29 -22.72
N LYS A 355 -14.00 -9.75 -21.62
CA LYS A 355 -14.30 -8.31 -21.52
C LYS A 355 -13.04 -7.45 -21.64
N ILE A 356 -11.89 -7.92 -21.14
CA ILE A 356 -10.60 -7.23 -21.32
C ILE A 356 -10.22 -7.26 -22.80
N SER A 357 -10.33 -8.43 -23.43
CA SER A 357 -10.05 -8.63 -24.86
C SER A 357 -10.90 -7.72 -25.74
N ASP A 358 -12.21 -7.60 -25.47
CA ASP A 358 -13.13 -6.74 -26.22
C ASP A 358 -12.71 -5.26 -26.18
N ILE A 359 -12.23 -4.78 -25.04
CA ILE A 359 -11.74 -3.39 -24.89
C ILE A 359 -10.50 -3.17 -25.76
N ILE A 360 -9.56 -4.14 -25.78
CA ILE A 360 -8.31 -4.06 -26.52
C ILE A 360 -8.50 -4.28 -28.01
N GLY A 361 -9.47 -5.11 -28.41
CA GLY A 361 -9.73 -5.47 -29.80
C GLY A 361 -9.93 -4.27 -30.74
N SER A 362 -10.41 -3.15 -30.20
CA SER A 362 -10.55 -1.89 -30.97
C SER A 362 -9.22 -1.10 -31.13
N MET A 363 -8.12 -1.55 -30.53
CA MET A 363 -6.85 -0.80 -30.44
C MET A 363 -5.77 -1.30 -31.40
N ASN A 364 -6.08 -2.31 -32.22
CA ASN A 364 -5.12 -2.94 -33.15
C ASN A 364 -3.86 -3.51 -32.48
N ILE A 365 -4.04 -4.07 -31.26
CA ILE A 365 -3.01 -4.73 -30.46
C ILE A 365 -3.35 -6.22 -30.40
N PRO A 366 -2.43 -7.15 -30.67
CA PRO A 366 -2.65 -8.57 -30.49
C PRO A 366 -3.08 -8.87 -29.05
N VAL A 367 -4.24 -9.52 -28.89
CA VAL A 367 -4.77 -9.91 -27.58
C VAL A 367 -5.11 -11.40 -27.56
N PHE A 368 -4.67 -12.09 -26.51
CA PHE A 368 -4.89 -13.50 -26.27
C PHE A 368 -5.64 -13.71 -24.98
N VAL A 369 -6.71 -14.49 -25.02
CA VAL A 369 -7.54 -14.80 -23.84
C VAL A 369 -7.00 -16.06 -23.18
N ASN A 370 -6.73 -15.97 -21.88
CA ASN A 370 -6.29 -17.07 -21.03
C ASN A 370 -7.02 -17.00 -19.68
N ASN A 371 -7.87 -17.98 -19.38
CA ASN A 371 -8.66 -17.94 -18.15
C ASN A 371 -7.86 -18.27 -16.87
N ASN A 372 -6.63 -18.74 -17.02
CA ASN A 372 -5.73 -19.06 -15.91
C ASN A 372 -4.51 -18.14 -15.93
N PRO A 373 -4.18 -17.45 -14.81
CA PRO A 373 -3.02 -16.57 -14.73
C PRO A 373 -1.68 -17.24 -15.02
N LYS A 374 -1.50 -18.50 -14.63
CA LYS A 374 -0.28 -19.25 -14.86
C LYS A 374 -0.08 -19.53 -16.35
N ASP A 375 -1.15 -19.94 -17.05
CA ASP A 375 -1.10 -20.19 -18.49
C ASP A 375 -0.88 -18.89 -19.27
N ALA A 376 -1.51 -17.79 -18.83
CA ALA A 376 -1.30 -16.47 -19.40
C ALA A 376 0.17 -16.04 -19.29
N LEU A 377 0.80 -16.24 -18.12
CA LEU A 377 2.22 -15.95 -17.92
C LEU A 377 3.11 -16.81 -18.81
N GLN A 378 2.86 -18.13 -18.88
CA GLN A 378 3.67 -19.04 -19.70
C GLN A 378 3.58 -18.67 -21.18
N ASN A 379 2.37 -18.47 -21.70
CA ASN A 379 2.15 -18.09 -23.10
C ASN A 379 2.77 -16.71 -23.40
N ALA A 380 2.76 -15.77 -22.47
CA ALA A 380 3.42 -14.48 -22.62
C ALA A 380 4.95 -14.60 -22.68
N LEU A 381 5.53 -15.52 -21.90
CA LEU A 381 6.97 -15.82 -21.93
C LEU A 381 7.40 -16.48 -23.24
N ASP A 382 6.54 -17.37 -23.77
CA ASP A 382 6.78 -18.11 -25.02
C ASP A 382 6.55 -17.23 -26.28
N PHE A 383 5.78 -16.14 -26.14
CA PHE A 383 5.47 -15.22 -27.23
C PHE A 383 6.72 -14.48 -27.76
N SER A 384 7.67 -14.14 -26.91
CA SER A 384 8.91 -13.43 -27.29
C SER A 384 10.01 -13.60 -26.26
N ASP A 385 11.17 -14.13 -26.68
CA ASP A 385 12.34 -14.35 -25.80
C ASP A 385 13.03 -13.05 -25.34
N ASN A 386 12.84 -11.95 -26.06
CA ASN A 386 13.53 -10.68 -25.81
C ASN A 386 12.67 -9.63 -25.11
N SER A 387 11.36 -9.91 -24.90
CA SER A 387 10.46 -8.95 -24.27
C SER A 387 10.47 -9.05 -22.75
N ILE A 388 10.13 -7.93 -22.10
CA ILE A 388 9.73 -7.93 -20.68
C ILE A 388 8.26 -8.30 -20.59
N VAL A 389 7.94 -9.30 -19.81
CA VAL A 389 6.56 -9.63 -19.45
C VAL A 389 6.19 -8.84 -18.20
N CYS A 390 5.21 -7.94 -18.31
CA CYS A 390 4.69 -7.18 -17.19
C CYS A 390 3.33 -7.72 -16.76
N VAL A 391 3.25 -8.18 -15.51
CA VAL A 391 2.02 -8.63 -14.86
C VAL A 391 1.43 -7.45 -14.10
N CYS A 392 0.19 -7.02 -14.44
CA CYS A 392 -0.38 -5.80 -13.88
C CYS A 392 -1.92 -5.81 -13.81
N GLY A 393 -2.48 -4.72 -13.26
CA GLY A 393 -3.91 -4.46 -13.19
C GLY A 393 -4.57 -4.90 -11.87
N SER A 394 -3.92 -5.75 -11.09
CA SER A 394 -4.44 -6.20 -9.79
C SER A 394 -3.35 -6.69 -8.86
N LEU A 395 -3.44 -6.33 -7.57
CA LEU A 395 -2.61 -6.92 -6.53
C LEU A 395 -2.89 -8.42 -6.34
N TYR A 396 -4.12 -8.86 -6.58
CA TYR A 396 -4.46 -10.29 -6.48
C TYR A 396 -3.79 -11.09 -7.59
N LEU A 397 -3.76 -10.57 -8.83
CA LEU A 397 -3.01 -11.20 -9.93
C LEU A 397 -1.52 -11.24 -9.60
N ALA A 398 -0.97 -10.15 -9.10
CA ALA A 398 0.43 -10.06 -8.68
C ALA A 398 0.77 -11.14 -7.65
N GLY A 399 -0.08 -11.36 -6.64
CA GLY A 399 0.10 -12.42 -5.63
C GLY A 399 0.05 -13.83 -6.21
N GLU A 400 -0.92 -14.13 -7.09
CA GLU A 400 -1.01 -15.45 -7.73
C GLU A 400 0.22 -15.77 -8.59
N ILE A 401 0.71 -14.80 -9.32
CA ILE A 401 1.90 -14.98 -10.15
C ILE A 401 3.16 -15.12 -9.29
N LYS A 402 3.29 -14.35 -8.21
CA LYS A 402 4.47 -14.39 -7.36
C LYS A 402 4.66 -15.76 -6.70
N LYS A 403 3.58 -16.42 -6.30
CA LYS A 403 3.63 -17.81 -5.77
C LYS A 403 4.32 -18.81 -6.72
N ILE A 404 4.31 -18.55 -8.03
CA ILE A 404 4.95 -19.44 -9.02
C ILE A 404 6.47 -19.37 -8.90
N PHE A 405 7.01 -18.17 -8.58
CA PHE A 405 8.46 -17.96 -8.45
C PHE A 405 9.01 -18.39 -7.08
N HIS A 406 8.18 -18.46 -6.04
CA HIS A 406 8.59 -18.95 -4.71
C HIS A 406 8.63 -20.48 -4.59
N LYS A 407 8.05 -21.21 -5.55
CA LYS A 407 8.04 -22.70 -5.55
C LYS A 407 9.27 -23.33 -6.23
N LYS A 408 10.22 -22.50 -6.66
CA LYS A 408 11.52 -22.91 -7.19
C LYS A 408 12.60 -22.61 -6.15
#